data_fe3e1e83293b88e229cae4bbb557a60c
#
_entry.id   fe3e1e83293b88e229cae4bbb557a60c
#
_cell.length_a   1.000
_cell.length_b   1.000
_cell.length_c   1.000
_cell.angle_alpha   90.00
_cell.angle_beta   90.00
_cell.angle_gamma   90.00
#
_symmetry.space_group_name_H-M   'P 1'
#
loop_
_entity.id
_entity.type
_entity.pdbx_description
1 polymer ?
#
loop_
_entity_poly.entity_id
_entity_poly.type
_entity_poly.pdbx_seq_one_letter_code
_entity_poly.pdbx_strand_id
1 'polypeptide(L)'
;MKSMIEARPGIFSLYRGMRLTVVAVGLLSLPLLAAAQDLTQLYGEHGVSPLAVRQGILGTCFFHASIAEVAKVAPDALKGDILPNPGGGYRVHFSQGPEEIVFPEDVEYGRIHSYDRSEGTWVLVLMRGYAQRVLRLSLVKAINQSTLIPFFVKPLALSWLDQSGPLLVAYDRAIRSVVKQDGELDKAGLKLKLGDELNLIGIPAEQAKELAGFLDEKGFFDAVALTVRQNGEVFGAYKTLGQGQIPVRVIEAFMGNADAGLVSDRKGVLEQLRRLHAGGVALVAGTKLSVPDPAFETENKSWWVPTHAYSVLDYDEAAATVTLRNPWGGRPGPDGIFTLPLAVFYQGYEGYSDSR
;
A
#
# COMPACT_ATOMS: atom_id res chain seq x y z
N MET A 1 -57.66 -19.85 -29.01
CA MET A 1 -57.80 -18.92 -27.89
C MET A 1 -56.47 -18.23 -27.67
N LYS A 2 -56.31 -17.01 -28.15
CA LYS A 2 -55.15 -16.13 -27.96
C LYS A 2 -55.39 -15.34 -26.66
N SER A 3 -54.46 -15.40 -25.69
CA SER A 3 -54.44 -14.47 -24.58
C SER A 3 -53.21 -13.58 -24.72
N MET A 4 -53.45 -12.34 -25.06
CA MET A 4 -52.49 -11.23 -25.07
C MET A 4 -52.10 -10.95 -23.64
N ILE A 5 -50.79 -10.96 -23.37
CA ILE A 5 -50.21 -10.38 -22.16
C ILE A 5 -49.74 -8.97 -22.56
N GLU A 6 -50.49 -7.97 -22.15
CA GLU A 6 -50.11 -6.54 -22.26
C GLU A 6 -48.91 -6.28 -21.36
N ALA A 7 -47.78 -5.90 -21.94
CA ALA A 7 -46.63 -5.36 -21.23
C ALA A 7 -46.93 -3.93 -20.84
N ARG A 8 -46.97 -3.63 -19.53
CA ARG A 8 -47.07 -2.28 -19.01
C ARG A 8 -45.74 -1.53 -19.23
N PRO A 9 -45.71 -0.39 -19.91
CA PRO A 9 -44.53 0.48 -20.00
C PRO A 9 -44.53 1.41 -18.77
N GLY A 10 -43.63 1.21 -17.81
CA GLY A 10 -43.67 2.07 -16.62
C GLY A 10 -42.50 2.11 -15.68
N ILE A 11 -41.32 1.65 -16.04
CA ILE A 11 -40.13 1.75 -15.10
C ILE A 11 -38.88 2.36 -15.75
N PHE A 12 -38.84 2.57 -17.06
CA PHE A 12 -37.64 3.12 -17.72
C PHE A 12 -37.60 4.65 -17.89
N SER A 13 -38.58 5.39 -17.33
CA SER A 13 -38.69 6.86 -17.53
C SER A 13 -38.00 7.71 -16.48
N LEU A 14 -37.43 7.19 -15.42
CA LEU A 14 -36.82 7.99 -14.33
C LEU A 14 -35.32 8.22 -14.48
N TYR A 15 -34.63 7.60 -15.46
CA TYR A 15 -33.21 7.78 -15.66
C TYR A 15 -32.82 8.80 -16.76
N ARG A 16 -33.80 9.54 -17.31
CA ARG A 16 -33.54 10.52 -18.39
C ARG A 16 -33.22 11.95 -17.90
N GLY A 17 -33.15 12.18 -16.58
CA GLY A 17 -32.98 13.52 -15.99
C GLY A 17 -31.59 13.88 -15.48
N MET A 18 -30.69 12.94 -15.24
CA MET A 18 -29.31 13.26 -14.83
C MET A 18 -28.39 13.33 -16.04
N ARG A 19 -28.51 14.40 -16.83
CA ARG A 19 -27.38 14.85 -17.65
C ARG A 19 -26.33 15.34 -16.67
N LEU A 20 -25.32 14.50 -16.38
CA LEU A 20 -24.03 15.00 -15.91
C LEU A 20 -23.51 15.93 -17.01
N THR A 21 -23.78 17.21 -16.86
CA THR A 21 -23.08 18.24 -17.61
C THR A 21 -21.67 18.22 -17.04
N VAL A 22 -20.79 17.50 -17.72
CA VAL A 22 -19.36 17.71 -17.55
C VAL A 22 -19.14 19.15 -18.02
N VAL A 23 -19.18 20.08 -17.08
CA VAL A 23 -18.69 21.43 -17.28
C VAL A 23 -17.20 21.26 -17.46
N ALA A 24 -16.77 21.24 -18.72
CA ALA A 24 -15.39 21.50 -19.06
C ALA A 24 -15.10 22.93 -18.56
N VAL A 25 -14.65 23.03 -17.32
CA VAL A 25 -14.05 24.24 -16.80
C VAL A 25 -12.82 24.46 -17.64
N GLY A 26 -12.93 25.39 -18.59
CA GLY A 26 -11.81 25.88 -19.35
C GLY A 26 -10.72 26.29 -18.36
N LEU A 27 -9.70 25.47 -18.26
CA LEU A 27 -8.46 25.79 -17.60
C LEU A 27 -7.89 27.03 -18.29
N LEU A 28 -8.19 28.21 -17.74
CA LEU A 28 -7.35 29.38 -17.93
C LEU A 28 -5.93 28.90 -17.60
N SER A 29 -5.13 28.79 -18.62
CA SER A 29 -3.71 28.50 -18.57
C SER A 29 -3.00 29.65 -17.85
N LEU A 30 -3.10 29.67 -16.51
CA LEU A 30 -2.06 30.28 -15.71
C LEU A 30 -0.81 29.44 -15.98
N PRO A 31 0.34 30.05 -16.33
CA PRO A 31 1.59 29.33 -16.36
C PRO A 31 1.81 28.87 -14.90
N LEU A 32 1.47 27.64 -14.59
CA LEU A 32 2.03 26.99 -13.44
C LEU A 32 3.54 26.97 -13.69
N LEU A 33 4.25 27.87 -13.05
CA LEU A 33 5.61 27.58 -12.65
C LEU A 33 5.49 26.31 -11.81
N ALA A 34 5.57 25.14 -12.49
CA ALA A 34 5.90 23.92 -11.82
C ALA A 34 7.23 24.21 -11.13
N ALA A 35 7.19 24.48 -9.83
CA ALA A 35 8.39 24.53 -9.03
C ALA A 35 9.09 23.22 -9.35
N ALA A 36 10.27 23.31 -9.97
CA ALA A 36 11.09 22.14 -10.23
C ALA A 36 11.27 21.48 -8.85
N GLN A 37 10.59 20.36 -8.62
CA GLN A 37 10.71 19.62 -7.37
C GLN A 37 12.19 19.29 -7.24
N ASP A 38 12.77 19.64 -6.11
CA ASP A 38 14.16 19.36 -5.83
C ASP A 38 14.35 17.83 -5.78
N LEU A 39 14.82 17.26 -6.88
CA LEU A 39 15.03 15.81 -7.01
C LEU A 39 16.04 15.29 -5.99
N THR A 40 16.90 16.15 -5.44
CA THR A 40 17.83 15.76 -4.37
C THR A 40 17.09 15.49 -3.07
N GLN A 41 15.99 16.20 -2.80
CA GLN A 41 15.12 15.91 -1.66
C GLN A 41 14.29 14.62 -1.86
N LEU A 42 13.93 14.30 -3.12
CA LEU A 42 13.19 13.09 -3.40
C LEU A 42 14.03 11.83 -3.15
N TYR A 43 15.24 11.75 -3.71
CA TYR A 43 16.02 10.50 -3.71
C TYR A 43 17.14 10.43 -2.65
N GLY A 44 17.58 11.54 -2.08
CA GLY A 44 18.69 11.58 -1.13
C GLY A 44 20.05 11.30 -1.78
N GLU A 45 21.08 11.09 -0.95
CA GLU A 45 22.45 10.92 -1.39
C GLU A 45 22.69 9.59 -2.12
N HIS A 46 22.12 8.48 -1.60
CA HIS A 46 22.29 7.16 -2.18
C HIS A 46 21.29 6.86 -3.31
N GLY A 47 20.44 7.83 -3.68
CA GLY A 47 19.45 7.64 -4.74
C GLY A 47 18.47 6.51 -4.45
N VAL A 48 18.00 5.82 -5.52
CA VAL A 48 17.18 4.61 -5.40
C VAL A 48 18.11 3.42 -5.22
N SER A 49 18.33 3.03 -3.98
CA SER A 49 19.21 1.90 -3.63
C SER A 49 18.75 1.21 -2.36
N PRO A 50 19.17 -0.05 -2.12
CA PRO A 50 18.85 -0.75 -0.88
C PRO A 50 19.31 -0.01 0.38
N LEU A 51 20.45 0.69 0.32
CA LEU A 51 21.03 1.38 1.47
C LEU A 51 20.23 2.61 1.88
N ALA A 52 19.53 3.23 0.92
CA ALA A 52 18.65 4.36 1.20
C ALA A 52 17.37 3.97 1.96
N VAL A 53 16.99 2.69 1.94
CA VAL A 53 15.72 2.23 2.54
C VAL A 53 15.89 1.93 4.02
N ARG A 54 15.09 2.61 4.87
CA ARG A 54 15.10 2.40 6.34
C ARG A 54 13.70 2.45 6.91
N GLN A 55 13.25 1.36 7.50
CA GLN A 55 11.95 1.28 8.16
C GLN A 55 11.87 2.20 9.37
N GLY A 56 10.71 2.83 9.54
CA GLY A 56 10.35 3.59 10.73
C GLY A 56 9.66 2.74 11.81
N ILE A 57 8.70 3.35 12.50
CA ILE A 57 8.05 2.74 13.67
C ILE A 57 6.87 1.81 13.33
N LEU A 58 6.38 1.82 12.09
CA LEU A 58 5.28 0.94 11.68
C LEU A 58 5.77 -0.49 11.39
N GLY A 59 4.87 -1.48 11.54
CA GLY A 59 5.09 -2.88 11.17
C GLY A 59 5.18 -3.12 9.66
N THR A 60 6.03 -2.37 8.96
CA THR A 60 6.18 -2.35 7.50
C THR A 60 7.48 -3.00 7.01
N CYS A 61 8.05 -3.92 7.80
CA CYS A 61 9.28 -4.63 7.42
C CYS A 61 9.14 -5.32 6.05
N PHE A 62 8.01 -5.96 5.79
CA PHE A 62 7.69 -6.61 4.51
C PHE A 62 7.78 -5.63 3.34
N PHE A 63 7.29 -4.38 3.51
CA PHE A 63 7.33 -3.35 2.47
C PHE A 63 8.77 -2.87 2.25
N HIS A 64 9.46 -2.46 3.32
CA HIS A 64 10.82 -1.91 3.22
C HIS A 64 11.83 -2.94 2.71
N ALA A 65 11.73 -4.20 3.17
CA ALA A 65 12.58 -5.26 2.64
C ALA A 65 12.33 -5.50 1.15
N SER A 66 11.07 -5.49 0.71
CA SER A 66 10.71 -5.66 -0.71
C SER A 66 11.19 -4.48 -1.56
N ILE A 67 10.96 -3.24 -1.12
CA ILE A 67 11.40 -2.04 -1.86
C ILE A 67 12.93 -1.98 -1.95
N ALA A 68 13.66 -2.40 -0.90
CA ALA A 68 15.11 -2.48 -0.96
C ALA A 68 15.58 -3.49 -2.03
N GLU A 69 14.93 -4.65 -2.14
CA GLU A 69 15.26 -5.63 -3.18
C GLU A 69 14.87 -5.16 -4.58
N VAL A 70 13.69 -4.54 -4.74
CA VAL A 70 13.31 -3.96 -6.03
C VAL A 70 14.28 -2.83 -6.42
N ALA A 71 14.69 -1.99 -5.46
CA ALA A 71 15.69 -0.94 -5.70
C ALA A 71 17.07 -1.49 -6.10
N LYS A 72 17.40 -2.71 -5.69
CA LYS A 72 18.62 -3.41 -6.09
C LYS A 72 18.57 -3.89 -7.55
N VAL A 73 17.45 -4.50 -7.95
CA VAL A 73 17.34 -5.16 -9.25
C VAL A 73 16.75 -4.27 -10.35
N ALA A 74 15.91 -3.30 -9.98
CA ALA A 74 15.19 -2.44 -10.92
C ALA A 74 15.08 -0.97 -10.42
N PRO A 75 16.20 -0.29 -10.10
CA PRO A 75 16.15 1.07 -9.54
C PRO A 75 15.48 2.08 -10.47
N ASP A 76 15.69 1.96 -11.79
CA ASP A 76 15.10 2.88 -12.76
C ASP A 76 13.60 2.66 -12.96
N ALA A 77 13.11 1.43 -12.77
CA ALA A 77 11.68 1.16 -12.75
C ALA A 77 11.01 1.89 -11.57
N LEU A 78 11.56 1.77 -10.34
CA LEU A 78 11.04 2.49 -9.19
C LEU A 78 11.08 4.02 -9.35
N LYS A 79 12.09 4.58 -10.04
CA LYS A 79 12.10 6.00 -10.38
C LYS A 79 10.95 6.33 -11.35
N GLY A 80 10.71 5.46 -12.33
CA GLY A 80 9.62 5.60 -13.29
C GLY A 80 8.23 5.48 -12.66
N ASP A 81 8.12 4.79 -11.54
CA ASP A 81 6.86 4.63 -10.80
C ASP A 81 6.46 5.87 -9.97
N ILE A 82 7.36 6.84 -9.81
CA ILE A 82 7.08 8.11 -9.11
C ILE A 82 6.99 9.24 -10.12
N LEU A 83 5.77 9.60 -10.48
CA LEU A 83 5.49 10.63 -11.47
C LEU A 83 5.00 11.92 -10.79
N PRO A 84 5.39 13.11 -11.28
CA PRO A 84 4.81 14.36 -10.79
C PRO A 84 3.29 14.37 -11.01
N ASN A 85 2.54 14.86 -10.03
CA ASN A 85 1.11 15.10 -10.18
C ASN A 85 0.85 16.57 -10.53
N PRO A 86 0.09 16.90 -11.61
CA PRO A 86 -0.21 18.28 -12.00
C PRO A 86 -0.86 19.12 -10.89
N GLY A 87 -1.61 18.49 -9.98
CA GLY A 87 -2.22 19.13 -8.82
C GLY A 87 -1.31 19.25 -7.60
N GLY A 88 -0.02 18.98 -7.74
CA GLY A 88 0.95 18.90 -6.66
C GLY A 88 1.11 17.47 -6.10
N GLY A 89 2.30 17.19 -5.54
CA GLY A 89 2.66 15.86 -5.05
C GLY A 89 3.01 14.89 -6.18
N TYR A 90 2.67 13.62 -5.99
CA TYR A 90 3.11 12.53 -6.85
C TYR A 90 1.96 11.62 -7.26
N ARG A 91 2.10 10.94 -8.40
CA ARG A 91 1.35 9.75 -8.78
C ARG A 91 2.28 8.56 -8.65
N VAL A 92 1.84 7.54 -7.93
CA VAL A 92 2.57 6.28 -7.82
C VAL A 92 1.95 5.29 -8.79
N HIS A 93 2.75 4.87 -9.76
CA HIS A 93 2.38 3.84 -10.71
C HIS A 93 2.63 2.45 -10.12
N PHE A 94 1.82 1.49 -10.53
CA PHE A 94 1.98 0.08 -10.19
C PHE A 94 1.91 -0.75 -11.47
N SER A 95 2.57 -1.88 -11.48
CA SER A 95 2.55 -2.81 -12.62
C SER A 95 1.13 -3.24 -13.00
N GLN A 96 0.21 -3.21 -12.06
CA GLN A 96 -1.20 -3.57 -12.26
C GLN A 96 -2.10 -2.67 -11.42
N GLY A 97 -3.25 -2.30 -11.99
CA GLY A 97 -4.27 -1.50 -11.32
C GLY A 97 -4.07 0.01 -11.51
N PRO A 98 -4.89 0.83 -10.85
CA PRO A 98 -4.82 2.28 -10.99
C PRO A 98 -3.60 2.86 -10.29
N GLU A 99 -3.16 4.03 -10.77
CA GLU A 99 -2.20 4.89 -10.07
C GLU A 99 -2.83 5.43 -8.77
N GLU A 100 -1.99 5.67 -7.77
CA GLU A 100 -2.41 6.33 -6.53
C GLU A 100 -1.81 7.72 -6.43
N ILE A 101 -2.64 8.70 -6.07
CA ILE A 101 -2.20 10.08 -5.87
C ILE A 101 -1.69 10.25 -4.45
N VAL A 102 -0.48 10.77 -4.32
CA VAL A 102 0.18 11.06 -3.04
C VAL A 102 0.42 12.54 -2.92
N PHE A 103 -0.26 13.20 -2.00
CA PHE A 103 -0.10 14.63 -1.76
C PHE A 103 1.06 14.92 -0.80
N PRO A 104 1.71 16.12 -0.90
CA PRO A 104 2.81 16.49 -0.02
C PRO A 104 2.46 16.39 1.47
N GLU A 105 1.23 16.74 1.85
CA GLU A 105 0.77 16.70 3.24
C GLU A 105 0.70 15.27 3.79
N ASP A 106 0.43 14.29 2.93
CA ASP A 106 0.40 12.88 3.33
C ASP A 106 1.81 12.30 3.52
N VAL A 107 2.77 12.77 2.70
CA VAL A 107 4.20 12.46 2.87
C VAL A 107 4.70 13.08 4.16
N GLU A 108 4.40 14.36 4.39
CA GLU A 108 4.79 15.07 5.61
C GLU A 108 4.18 14.43 6.86
N TYR A 109 2.93 14.00 6.80
CA TYR A 109 2.30 13.24 7.88
C TYR A 109 3.10 11.98 8.23
N GLY A 110 3.48 11.18 7.24
CA GLY A 110 4.29 9.97 7.46
C GLY A 110 5.68 10.30 8.02
N ARG A 111 6.29 11.38 7.57
CA ARG A 111 7.60 11.86 8.04
C ARG A 111 7.56 12.30 9.52
N ILE A 112 6.60 13.14 9.89
CA ILE A 112 6.43 13.63 11.28
C ILE A 112 6.20 12.47 12.25
N HIS A 113 5.44 11.44 11.81
CA HIS A 113 5.17 10.26 12.63
C HIS A 113 6.28 9.21 12.55
N SER A 114 7.39 9.49 11.89
CA SER A 114 8.52 8.56 11.74
C SER A 114 8.11 7.18 11.19
N TYR A 115 7.15 7.14 10.26
CA TYR A 115 6.70 5.90 9.65
C TYR A 115 7.73 5.29 8.71
N ASP A 116 8.60 6.14 8.16
CA ASP A 116 9.75 5.82 7.34
C ASP A 116 10.96 6.64 7.79
N ARG A 117 12.17 6.09 7.65
CA ARG A 117 13.45 6.74 7.98
C ARG A 117 14.44 6.64 6.83
N SER A 118 13.94 6.34 5.65
CA SER A 118 14.73 6.24 4.43
C SER A 118 15.35 7.59 4.05
N GLU A 119 16.38 7.53 3.23
CA GLU A 119 16.98 8.74 2.66
C GLU A 119 16.08 9.31 1.55
N GLY A 120 15.95 10.63 1.57
CA GLY A 120 14.99 11.31 0.71
C GLY A 120 13.55 11.00 1.12
N THR A 121 12.61 11.19 0.19
CA THR A 121 11.19 10.95 0.42
C THR A 121 10.59 9.89 -0.50
N TRP A 122 11.36 9.33 -1.42
CA TRP A 122 10.87 8.40 -2.43
C TRP A 122 10.26 7.11 -1.85
N VAL A 123 10.88 6.54 -0.80
CA VAL A 123 10.35 5.34 -0.12
C VAL A 123 9.02 5.66 0.54
N LEU A 124 8.93 6.83 1.19
CA LEU A 124 7.70 7.28 1.85
C LEU A 124 6.59 7.57 0.85
N VAL A 125 6.91 8.11 -0.33
CA VAL A 125 5.97 8.31 -1.44
C VAL A 125 5.44 6.95 -1.94
N LEU A 126 6.32 6.00 -2.22
CA LEU A 126 5.93 4.64 -2.63
C LEU A 126 5.12 3.93 -1.54
N MET A 127 5.56 4.05 -0.26
CA MET A 127 4.85 3.49 0.88
C MET A 127 3.45 4.07 1.02
N ARG A 128 3.29 5.37 0.83
CA ARG A 128 1.99 6.04 0.90
C ARG A 128 1.08 5.58 -0.24
N GLY A 129 1.58 5.54 -1.46
CA GLY A 129 0.82 5.03 -2.61
C GLY A 129 0.40 3.57 -2.42
N TYR A 130 1.32 2.71 -2.00
CA TYR A 130 1.02 1.31 -1.71
C TYR A 130 0.01 1.15 -0.56
N ALA A 131 0.13 1.96 0.49
CA ALA A 131 -0.83 1.97 1.60
C ALA A 131 -2.25 2.35 1.13
N GLN A 132 -2.38 3.31 0.21
CA GLN A 132 -3.67 3.66 -0.40
C GLN A 132 -4.23 2.50 -1.25
N ARG A 133 -3.38 1.84 -2.03
CA ARG A 133 -3.75 0.64 -2.79
C ARG A 133 -4.29 -0.46 -1.86
N VAL A 134 -3.61 -0.74 -0.75
CA VAL A 134 -4.06 -1.74 0.24
C VAL A 134 -5.39 -1.33 0.87
N LEU A 135 -5.56 -0.07 1.23
CA LEU A 135 -6.82 0.47 1.75
C LEU A 135 -7.95 0.31 0.72
N ARG A 136 -7.70 0.67 -0.54
CA ARG A 136 -8.65 0.49 -1.65
C ARG A 136 -9.12 -0.95 -1.76
N LEU A 137 -8.19 -1.91 -1.79
CA LEU A 137 -8.51 -3.33 -1.88
C LEU A 137 -9.31 -3.81 -0.67
N SER A 138 -9.01 -3.31 0.52
CA SER A 138 -9.75 -3.61 1.74
C SER A 138 -11.19 -3.08 1.67
N LEU A 139 -11.38 -1.85 1.19
CA LEU A 139 -12.71 -1.27 0.99
C LEU A 139 -13.51 -2.00 -0.09
N VAL A 140 -12.88 -2.37 -1.21
CA VAL A 140 -13.49 -3.18 -2.27
C VAL A 140 -13.99 -4.52 -1.69
N LYS A 141 -13.16 -5.18 -0.90
CA LYS A 141 -13.52 -6.42 -0.21
C LYS A 141 -14.72 -6.21 0.74
N ALA A 142 -14.67 -5.15 1.55
CA ALA A 142 -15.74 -4.82 2.50
C ALA A 142 -17.07 -4.55 1.79
N ILE A 143 -17.06 -3.77 0.70
CA ILE A 143 -18.26 -3.47 -0.11
C ILE A 143 -18.83 -4.76 -0.70
N ASN A 144 -17.99 -5.62 -1.29
CA ASN A 144 -18.42 -6.87 -1.88
C ASN A 144 -19.05 -7.82 -0.87
N GLN A 145 -18.49 -7.91 0.33
CA GLN A 145 -18.95 -8.79 1.41
C GLN A 145 -20.09 -8.20 2.23
N SER A 146 -20.35 -6.89 2.12
CA SER A 146 -21.40 -6.23 2.90
C SER A 146 -22.80 -6.75 2.50
N THR A 147 -23.61 -7.05 3.51
CA THR A 147 -25.04 -7.29 3.40
C THR A 147 -25.86 -6.02 3.52
N LEU A 148 -25.26 -4.92 4.00
CA LEU A 148 -25.90 -3.63 4.20
C LEU A 148 -26.01 -2.83 2.91
N ILE A 149 -25.07 -2.99 1.99
CA ILE A 149 -25.09 -2.32 0.68
C ILE A 149 -25.90 -3.17 -0.29
N PRO A 150 -27.01 -2.65 -0.85
CA PRO A 150 -27.81 -3.34 -1.86
C PRO A 150 -26.94 -3.77 -3.05
N PHE A 151 -27.15 -4.98 -3.57
CA PHE A 151 -26.32 -5.55 -4.62
C PHE A 151 -26.22 -4.68 -5.88
N PHE A 152 -27.29 -3.93 -6.22
CA PHE A 152 -27.34 -3.04 -7.38
C PHE A 152 -26.59 -1.69 -7.16
N VAL A 153 -26.24 -1.38 -5.89
CA VAL A 153 -25.45 -0.19 -5.54
C VAL A 153 -23.96 -0.50 -5.51
N LYS A 154 -23.59 -1.77 -5.25
CA LYS A 154 -22.18 -2.19 -5.17
C LYS A 154 -21.34 -1.81 -6.40
N PRO A 155 -21.81 -2.01 -7.66
CA PRO A 155 -21.04 -1.62 -8.84
C PRO A 155 -20.74 -0.11 -8.88
N LEU A 156 -21.67 0.74 -8.44
CA LEU A 156 -21.47 2.17 -8.39
C LEU A 156 -20.41 2.55 -7.34
N ALA A 157 -20.51 1.99 -6.13
CA ALA A 157 -19.53 2.21 -5.06
C ALA A 157 -18.14 1.73 -5.45
N LEU A 158 -18.03 0.59 -6.13
CA LEU A 158 -16.76 0.05 -6.63
C LEU A 158 -16.16 0.93 -7.73
N SER A 159 -16.99 1.41 -8.68
CA SER A 159 -16.51 2.29 -9.75
C SER A 159 -15.93 3.59 -9.22
N TRP A 160 -16.43 4.09 -8.10
CA TRP A 160 -15.88 5.29 -7.47
C TRP A 160 -14.52 5.05 -6.81
N LEU A 161 -14.32 3.88 -6.22
CA LEU A 161 -13.00 3.49 -5.69
C LEU A 161 -11.97 3.29 -6.80
N ASP A 162 -12.39 2.83 -7.98
CA ASP A 162 -11.49 2.63 -9.11
C ASP A 162 -11.14 3.94 -9.84
N GLN A 163 -12.10 4.87 -9.94
CA GLN A 163 -11.95 6.06 -10.78
C GLN A 163 -11.40 7.29 -10.07
N SER A 164 -11.45 7.33 -8.74
CA SER A 164 -11.13 8.55 -8.01
C SER A 164 -10.12 8.37 -6.88
N GLY A 165 -8.83 8.45 -7.22
CA GLY A 165 -7.77 8.64 -6.23
C GLY A 165 -8.11 9.74 -5.20
N PRO A 166 -8.64 10.91 -5.61
CA PRO A 166 -9.10 11.95 -4.69
C PRO A 166 -10.09 11.50 -3.63
N LEU A 167 -11.08 10.68 -3.98
CA LEU A 167 -12.06 10.19 -2.99
C LEU A 167 -11.39 9.31 -1.92
N LEU A 168 -10.46 8.46 -2.32
CA LEU A 168 -9.74 7.59 -1.39
C LEU A 168 -8.87 8.41 -0.43
N VAL A 169 -8.21 9.46 -0.92
CA VAL A 169 -7.41 10.37 -0.10
C VAL A 169 -8.28 11.14 0.88
N ALA A 170 -9.39 11.70 0.42
CA ALA A 170 -10.33 12.40 1.27
C ALA A 170 -10.91 11.48 2.35
N TYR A 171 -11.28 10.26 1.98
CA TYR A 171 -11.74 9.24 2.91
C TYR A 171 -10.67 8.89 3.96
N ASP A 172 -9.43 8.64 3.54
CA ASP A 172 -8.33 8.32 4.45
C ASP A 172 -8.05 9.45 5.45
N ARG A 173 -8.12 10.70 5.02
CA ARG A 173 -7.96 11.87 5.89
C ARG A 173 -9.14 12.01 6.85
N ALA A 174 -10.36 11.87 6.36
CA ALA A 174 -11.56 11.98 7.16
C ALA A 174 -11.59 10.92 8.26
N ILE A 175 -11.31 9.65 7.93
CA ILE A 175 -11.39 8.55 8.90
C ILE A 175 -10.36 8.68 10.03
N ARG A 176 -9.16 9.19 9.74
CA ARG A 176 -8.13 9.43 10.75
C ARG A 176 -8.58 10.38 11.87
N SER A 177 -9.49 11.31 11.55
CA SER A 177 -9.94 12.35 12.48
C SER A 177 -11.17 11.97 13.32
N VAL A 178 -11.88 10.89 12.94
CA VAL A 178 -13.19 10.55 13.53
C VAL A 178 -13.20 9.20 14.26
N VAL A 179 -12.06 8.55 14.37
CA VAL A 179 -11.92 7.35 15.17
C VAL A 179 -11.67 7.73 16.62
N LYS A 180 -12.50 7.23 17.49
CA LYS A 180 -12.35 7.40 18.94
C LYS A 180 -11.21 6.53 19.47
N GLN A 181 -10.72 6.85 20.66
CA GLN A 181 -9.65 6.10 21.32
C GLN A 181 -10.03 4.64 21.62
N ASP A 182 -11.32 4.35 21.78
CA ASP A 182 -11.89 3.02 22.00
C ASP A 182 -12.10 2.22 20.70
N GLY A 183 -11.77 2.80 19.55
CA GLY A 183 -11.96 2.18 18.24
C GLY A 183 -13.36 2.34 17.64
N GLU A 184 -14.29 3.05 18.29
CA GLU A 184 -15.58 3.37 17.68
C GLU A 184 -15.45 4.40 16.56
N LEU A 185 -16.19 4.16 15.46
CA LEU A 185 -16.31 5.10 14.36
C LEU A 185 -17.47 6.07 14.59
N ASP A 186 -17.18 7.35 14.65
CA ASP A 186 -18.20 8.40 14.57
C ASP A 186 -18.67 8.56 13.11
N LYS A 187 -19.75 7.88 12.74
CA LYS A 187 -20.31 7.92 11.38
C LYS A 187 -20.78 9.32 10.97
N ALA A 188 -21.39 10.05 11.89
CA ALA A 188 -21.85 11.41 11.62
C ALA A 188 -20.66 12.35 11.39
N GLY A 189 -19.64 12.22 12.23
CA GLY A 189 -18.38 12.94 12.07
C GLY A 189 -17.68 12.56 10.75
N LEU A 190 -17.66 11.28 10.39
CA LEU A 190 -17.06 10.83 9.12
C LEU A 190 -17.73 11.48 7.90
N LYS A 191 -19.06 11.54 7.88
CA LYS A 191 -19.80 12.20 6.81
C LYS A 191 -19.43 13.67 6.65
N LEU A 192 -19.39 14.40 7.77
CA LEU A 192 -19.01 15.82 7.77
C LEU A 192 -17.55 16.00 7.30
N LYS A 193 -16.64 15.25 7.90
CA LYS A 193 -15.21 15.33 7.57
C LYS A 193 -14.91 14.91 6.14
N LEU A 194 -15.59 13.91 5.61
CA LEU A 194 -15.43 13.53 4.21
C LEU A 194 -15.86 14.65 3.26
N GLY A 195 -16.96 15.35 3.57
CA GLY A 195 -17.37 16.54 2.82
C GLY A 195 -16.31 17.64 2.85
N ASP A 196 -15.74 17.92 4.03
CA ASP A 196 -14.67 18.91 4.20
C ASP A 196 -13.42 18.52 3.38
N GLU A 197 -12.96 17.28 3.50
CA GLU A 197 -11.77 16.78 2.81
C GLU A 197 -11.95 16.75 1.28
N LEU A 198 -13.13 16.39 0.79
CA LEU A 198 -13.46 16.45 -0.63
C LEU A 198 -13.39 17.89 -1.16
N ASN A 199 -13.84 18.86 -0.35
CA ASN A 199 -13.74 20.27 -0.71
C ASN A 199 -12.28 20.75 -0.74
N LEU A 200 -11.45 20.32 0.22
CA LEU A 200 -10.01 20.67 0.27
C LEU A 200 -9.24 20.16 -0.94
N ILE A 201 -9.64 19.04 -1.53
CA ILE A 201 -9.02 18.48 -2.75
C ILE A 201 -9.64 19.01 -4.04
N GLY A 202 -10.49 20.07 -3.96
CA GLY A 202 -11.00 20.81 -5.11
C GLY A 202 -12.39 20.43 -5.59
N ILE A 203 -13.12 19.58 -4.87
CA ILE A 203 -14.54 19.33 -5.17
C ILE A 203 -15.37 20.46 -4.55
N PRO A 204 -16.23 21.16 -5.33
CA PRO A 204 -17.07 22.24 -4.80
C PRO A 204 -17.88 21.79 -3.56
N ALA A 205 -17.96 22.64 -2.54
CA ALA A 205 -18.50 22.30 -1.23
C ALA A 205 -19.90 21.66 -1.28
N GLU A 206 -20.79 22.16 -2.12
CA GLU A 206 -22.13 21.58 -2.26
C GLU A 206 -22.09 20.17 -2.87
N GLN A 207 -21.24 19.95 -3.88
CA GLN A 207 -21.07 18.63 -4.49
C GLN A 207 -20.39 17.65 -3.52
N ALA A 208 -19.42 18.11 -2.74
CA ALA A 208 -18.76 17.33 -1.70
C ALA A 208 -19.75 16.85 -0.64
N LYS A 209 -20.63 17.75 -0.19
CA LYS A 209 -21.69 17.45 0.77
C LYS A 209 -22.75 16.50 0.19
N GLU A 210 -23.17 16.71 -1.05
CA GLU A 210 -24.07 15.80 -1.77
C GLU A 210 -23.46 14.39 -1.88
N LEU A 211 -22.20 14.29 -2.26
CA LEU A 211 -21.50 13.02 -2.40
C LEU A 211 -21.39 12.29 -1.06
N ALA A 212 -20.96 12.98 0.00
CA ALA A 212 -20.91 12.41 1.34
C ALA A 212 -22.29 11.95 1.83
N GLY A 213 -23.35 12.76 1.56
CA GLY A 213 -24.73 12.39 1.84
C GLY A 213 -25.21 11.16 1.09
N PHE A 214 -24.88 11.06 -0.18
CA PHE A 214 -25.22 9.91 -1.00
C PHE A 214 -24.52 8.64 -0.52
N LEU A 215 -23.24 8.70 -0.17
CA LEU A 215 -22.49 7.55 0.38
C LEU A 215 -23.11 7.04 1.68
N ASP A 216 -23.54 7.96 2.56
CA ASP A 216 -24.25 7.64 3.80
C ASP A 216 -25.60 6.97 3.52
N GLU A 217 -26.41 7.56 2.67
CA GLU A 217 -27.73 7.01 2.27
C GLU A 217 -27.62 5.61 1.66
N LYS A 218 -26.53 5.31 0.96
CA LYS A 218 -26.30 4.01 0.34
C LYS A 218 -25.62 3.00 1.26
N GLY A 219 -25.47 3.31 2.53
CA GLY A 219 -24.92 2.39 3.54
C GLY A 219 -23.40 2.21 3.48
N PHE A 220 -22.68 3.10 2.79
CA PHE A 220 -21.22 3.01 2.70
C PHE A 220 -20.56 3.12 4.08
N PHE A 221 -20.99 4.09 4.90
CA PHE A 221 -20.43 4.26 6.25
C PHE A 221 -20.80 3.13 7.19
N ASP A 222 -21.96 2.49 7.00
CA ASP A 222 -22.31 1.29 7.77
C ASP A 222 -21.44 0.09 7.41
N ALA A 223 -21.14 -0.09 6.13
CA ALA A 223 -20.24 -1.14 5.68
C ALA A 223 -18.81 -0.93 6.21
N VAL A 224 -18.33 0.32 6.20
CA VAL A 224 -17.04 0.70 6.78
C VAL A 224 -17.03 0.44 8.28
N ALA A 225 -18.06 0.89 9.02
CA ALA A 225 -18.17 0.68 10.47
C ALA A 225 -18.20 -0.81 10.83
N LEU A 226 -18.87 -1.64 10.03
CA LEU A 226 -18.89 -3.09 10.22
C LEU A 226 -17.51 -3.71 10.01
N THR A 227 -16.80 -3.30 8.98
CA THR A 227 -15.43 -3.76 8.69
C THR A 227 -14.48 -3.41 9.83
N VAL A 228 -14.61 -2.21 10.35
CA VAL A 228 -13.89 -1.71 11.53
C VAL A 228 -14.13 -2.60 12.75
N ARG A 229 -15.39 -2.87 13.08
CA ARG A 229 -15.76 -3.72 14.23
C ARG A 229 -15.24 -5.15 14.09
N GLN A 230 -15.28 -5.72 12.90
CA GLN A 230 -14.83 -7.10 12.66
C GLN A 230 -13.31 -7.25 12.78
N ASN A 231 -12.55 -6.21 12.48
CA ASN A 231 -11.09 -6.24 12.49
C ASN A 231 -10.47 -5.56 13.73
N GLY A 232 -11.29 -5.01 14.63
CA GLY A 232 -10.85 -4.41 15.90
C GLY A 232 -10.13 -3.06 15.79
N GLU A 233 -9.91 -2.53 14.57
CA GLU A 233 -9.21 -1.27 14.36
C GLU A 233 -9.72 -0.53 13.12
N VAL A 234 -9.78 0.79 13.20
CA VAL A 234 -10.07 1.67 12.06
C VAL A 234 -8.77 2.15 11.44
N PHE A 235 -8.71 2.09 10.12
CA PHE A 235 -7.47 2.30 9.42
C PHE A 235 -7.55 3.44 8.43
N GLY A 236 -6.70 4.43 8.64
CA GLY A 236 -6.11 5.17 7.57
C GLY A 236 -5.11 4.27 6.82
N ALA A 237 -4.73 4.68 5.62
CA ALA A 237 -3.88 3.87 4.75
C ALA A 237 -2.57 3.40 5.43
N TYR A 238 -1.89 4.26 6.16
CA TYR A 238 -0.66 3.89 6.89
C TYR A 238 -0.88 2.82 7.96
N LYS A 239 -1.96 2.91 8.74
CA LYS A 239 -2.26 1.90 9.76
C LYS A 239 -2.66 0.57 9.14
N THR A 240 -3.45 0.58 8.07
CA THR A 240 -3.79 -0.63 7.32
C THR A 240 -2.53 -1.33 6.82
N LEU A 241 -1.56 -0.56 6.33
CA LEU A 241 -0.26 -1.10 5.93
C LEU A 241 0.51 -1.65 7.13
N GLY A 242 0.54 -0.91 8.23
CA GLY A 242 1.29 -1.26 9.45
C GLY A 242 0.84 -2.52 10.17
N GLN A 243 -0.29 -3.12 9.79
CA GLN A 243 -0.75 -4.42 10.30
C GLN A 243 0.06 -5.62 9.78
N GLY A 244 0.95 -5.36 8.84
CA GLY A 244 1.75 -6.39 8.19
C GLY A 244 1.04 -7.00 6.98
N GLN A 245 1.83 -7.36 6.02
CA GLN A 245 1.44 -8.03 4.78
C GLN A 245 2.54 -9.00 4.39
N ILE A 246 2.31 -9.79 3.34
CA ILE A 246 3.34 -10.67 2.80
C ILE A 246 4.15 -9.94 1.71
N PRO A 247 5.49 -10.09 1.69
CA PRO A 247 6.38 -9.38 0.75
C PRO A 247 6.03 -9.57 -0.72
N VAL A 248 5.53 -10.76 -1.10
CA VAL A 248 5.17 -11.08 -2.49
C VAL A 248 4.19 -10.07 -3.10
N ARG A 249 3.27 -9.52 -2.29
CA ARG A 249 2.30 -8.53 -2.78
C ARG A 249 2.94 -7.18 -3.11
N VAL A 250 4.00 -6.81 -2.40
CA VAL A 250 4.77 -5.60 -2.70
C VAL A 250 5.58 -5.80 -3.97
N ILE A 251 6.31 -6.92 -4.08
CA ILE A 251 7.08 -7.25 -5.28
C ILE A 251 6.17 -7.30 -6.51
N GLU A 252 5.02 -7.98 -6.43
CA GLU A 252 4.01 -8.05 -7.48
C GLU A 252 3.51 -6.65 -7.90
N ALA A 253 3.29 -5.76 -6.93
CA ALA A 253 2.77 -4.42 -7.21
C ALA A 253 3.73 -3.58 -8.06
N PHE A 254 5.03 -3.70 -7.86
CA PHE A 254 6.04 -2.90 -8.55
C PHE A 254 6.72 -3.63 -9.73
N MET A 255 6.80 -4.96 -9.70
CA MET A 255 7.48 -5.75 -10.73
C MET A 255 6.54 -6.57 -11.63
N GLY A 256 5.27 -6.65 -11.29
CA GLY A 256 4.25 -7.34 -12.08
C GLY A 256 4.10 -8.83 -11.79
N ASN A 257 5.18 -9.54 -11.62
CA ASN A 257 5.19 -10.98 -11.35
C ASN A 257 6.01 -11.29 -10.10
N ALA A 258 5.42 -12.04 -9.20
CA ALA A 258 6.08 -12.49 -7.98
C ALA A 258 5.54 -13.85 -7.52
N ASP A 259 6.40 -14.61 -6.85
CA ASP A 259 6.08 -15.87 -6.23
C ASP A 259 6.43 -15.88 -4.74
N ALA A 260 5.89 -16.85 -4.03
CA ALA A 260 6.27 -17.12 -2.65
C ALA A 260 6.41 -18.62 -2.43
N GLY A 261 7.37 -18.99 -1.58
CA GLY A 261 7.64 -20.37 -1.23
C GLY A 261 8.02 -20.54 0.24
N LEU A 262 8.15 -21.78 0.66
CA LEU A 262 8.59 -22.13 2.01
C LEU A 262 10.09 -22.47 2.02
N VAL A 263 10.81 -22.00 3.03
CA VAL A 263 12.24 -22.32 3.23
C VAL A 263 12.43 -23.83 3.55
N SER A 264 11.39 -24.52 4.02
CA SER A 264 11.37 -25.97 4.16
C SER A 264 11.52 -26.72 2.84
N ASP A 265 11.10 -26.14 1.71
CA ASP A 265 11.48 -26.60 0.38
C ASP A 265 12.90 -26.14 0.05
N ARG A 266 13.88 -26.86 0.59
CA ARG A 266 15.31 -26.52 0.44
C ARG A 266 15.77 -26.47 -1.00
N LYS A 267 15.16 -27.25 -1.90
CA LYS A 267 15.51 -27.25 -3.32
C LYS A 267 15.00 -25.97 -3.99
N GLY A 268 13.76 -25.61 -3.75
CA GLY A 268 13.16 -24.39 -4.31
C GLY A 268 13.87 -23.13 -3.83
N VAL A 269 14.11 -23.00 -2.52
CA VAL A 269 14.80 -21.81 -1.99
C VAL A 269 16.25 -21.71 -2.48
N LEU A 270 16.96 -22.85 -2.62
CA LEU A 270 18.33 -22.86 -3.14
C LEU A 270 18.39 -22.41 -4.61
N GLU A 271 17.40 -22.80 -5.40
CA GLU A 271 17.26 -22.31 -6.78
C GLU A 271 17.06 -20.78 -6.81
N GLN A 272 16.22 -20.24 -5.96
CA GLN A 272 16.02 -18.78 -5.88
C GLN A 272 17.28 -18.04 -5.39
N LEU A 273 18.00 -18.60 -4.44
CA LEU A 273 19.28 -18.05 -3.99
C LEU A 273 20.32 -18.01 -5.12
N ARG A 274 20.40 -19.05 -5.96
CA ARG A 274 21.27 -19.09 -7.14
C ARG A 274 20.84 -18.05 -8.19
N ARG A 275 19.55 -17.90 -8.44
CA ARG A 275 19.00 -16.85 -9.34
C ARG A 275 19.33 -15.45 -8.82
N LEU A 276 19.21 -15.23 -7.50
CA LEU A 276 19.58 -13.98 -6.85
C LEU A 276 21.05 -13.64 -7.09
N HIS A 277 21.95 -14.62 -6.84
CA HIS A 277 23.39 -14.44 -7.06
C HIS A 277 23.74 -14.12 -8.52
N ALA A 278 22.99 -14.68 -9.46
CA ALA A 278 23.10 -14.33 -10.88
C ALA A 278 22.55 -12.93 -11.23
N GLY A 279 21.99 -12.20 -10.25
CA GLY A 279 21.48 -10.83 -10.43
C GLY A 279 20.07 -10.74 -11.01
N GLY A 280 19.32 -11.85 -11.05
CA GLY A 280 18.05 -11.93 -11.79
C GLY A 280 16.77 -11.71 -10.99
N VAL A 281 16.80 -11.66 -9.66
CA VAL A 281 15.58 -11.61 -8.84
C VAL A 281 15.70 -10.69 -7.63
N ALA A 282 14.58 -10.07 -7.24
CA ALA A 282 14.39 -9.51 -5.91
C ALA A 282 13.95 -10.64 -4.98
N LEU A 283 14.60 -10.82 -3.84
CA LEU A 283 14.31 -11.90 -2.90
C LEU A 283 14.19 -11.38 -1.47
N VAL A 284 13.08 -11.69 -0.83
CA VAL A 284 12.79 -11.33 0.57
C VAL A 284 12.51 -12.59 1.36
N ALA A 285 13.12 -12.73 2.54
CA ALA A 285 12.90 -13.85 3.44
C ALA A 285 12.18 -13.41 4.72
N GLY A 286 11.20 -14.19 5.16
CA GLY A 286 10.45 -14.01 6.40
C GLY A 286 10.90 -14.99 7.48
N THR A 287 11.11 -14.48 8.69
CA THR A 287 11.45 -15.31 9.85
C THR A 287 10.24 -16.03 10.42
N LYS A 288 10.49 -17.16 11.06
CA LYS A 288 9.50 -17.92 11.82
C LYS A 288 8.95 -17.11 13.00
N LEU A 289 7.74 -17.45 13.44
CA LEU A 289 7.15 -16.93 14.67
C LEU A 289 7.96 -17.40 15.89
N SER A 290 8.41 -18.65 15.88
CA SER A 290 9.26 -19.26 16.91
C SER A 290 10.14 -20.33 16.28
N VAL A 291 11.25 -20.63 16.94
CA VAL A 291 12.12 -21.75 16.56
C VAL A 291 12.06 -22.85 17.62
N PRO A 292 12.21 -24.14 17.23
CA PRO A 292 12.13 -25.25 18.19
C PRO A 292 13.24 -25.25 19.24
N ASP A 293 14.40 -24.67 18.92
CA ASP A 293 15.56 -24.63 19.78
C ASP A 293 15.62 -23.27 20.51
N PRO A 294 15.39 -23.21 21.83
CA PRO A 294 15.52 -21.97 22.59
C PRO A 294 16.93 -21.37 22.59
N ALA A 295 17.97 -22.18 22.40
CA ALA A 295 19.34 -21.69 22.29
C ALA A 295 19.52 -20.85 21.02
N PHE A 296 18.83 -21.20 19.92
CA PHE A 296 18.88 -20.45 18.68
C PHE A 296 18.49 -18.97 18.88
N GLU A 297 17.39 -18.69 19.57
CA GLU A 297 16.94 -17.30 19.82
C GLU A 297 17.97 -16.53 20.65
N THR A 298 18.55 -17.18 21.65
CA THR A 298 19.55 -16.55 22.52
C THR A 298 20.85 -16.24 21.77
N GLU A 299 21.33 -17.16 20.97
CA GLU A 299 22.56 -17.05 20.20
C GLU A 299 22.43 -16.03 19.05
N ASN A 300 21.25 -15.95 18.47
CA ASN A 300 20.98 -15.15 17.27
C ASN A 300 20.16 -13.87 17.53
N LYS A 301 19.89 -13.50 18.79
CA LYS A 301 19.10 -12.32 19.18
C LYS A 301 19.58 -10.98 18.61
N SER A 302 20.80 -10.91 18.15
CA SER A 302 21.36 -9.68 17.56
C SER A 302 20.79 -9.38 16.17
N TRP A 303 20.35 -10.41 15.46
CA TRP A 303 19.84 -10.28 14.08
C TRP A 303 18.47 -10.95 13.86
N TRP A 304 18.14 -12.01 14.61
CA TRP A 304 16.89 -12.71 14.44
C TRP A 304 15.76 -12.02 15.21
N VAL A 305 14.70 -11.66 14.49
CA VAL A 305 13.47 -11.08 15.02
C VAL A 305 12.32 -11.96 14.54
N PRO A 306 11.42 -12.44 15.39
CA PRO A 306 10.29 -13.27 14.97
C PRO A 306 9.33 -12.48 14.08
N THR A 307 8.71 -13.16 13.11
CA THR A 307 7.73 -12.58 12.17
C THR A 307 8.21 -11.29 11.48
N HIS A 308 9.48 -11.28 11.09
CA HIS A 308 10.12 -10.12 10.47
C HIS A 308 10.61 -10.45 9.06
N ALA A 309 10.61 -9.46 8.17
CA ALA A 309 11.06 -9.60 6.79
C ALA A 309 12.45 -8.97 6.59
N TYR A 310 13.30 -9.68 5.86
CA TYR A 310 14.65 -9.27 5.51
C TYR A 310 14.86 -9.31 4.00
N SER A 311 15.57 -8.32 3.47
CA SER A 311 16.08 -8.39 2.10
C SER A 311 17.18 -9.46 2.01
N VAL A 312 17.20 -10.23 0.93
CA VAL A 312 18.28 -11.20 0.67
C VAL A 312 19.21 -10.63 -0.38
N LEU A 313 20.35 -10.09 0.06
CA LEU A 313 21.24 -9.33 -0.81
C LEU A 313 22.10 -10.21 -1.71
N ASP A 314 22.59 -11.35 -1.18
CA ASP A 314 23.49 -12.24 -1.91
C ASP A 314 23.50 -13.65 -1.35
N TYR A 315 24.00 -14.59 -2.15
CA TYR A 315 24.25 -15.98 -1.80
C TYR A 315 25.61 -16.42 -2.34
N ASP A 316 26.50 -16.84 -1.45
CA ASP A 316 27.77 -17.48 -1.80
C ASP A 316 27.60 -19.00 -1.70
N GLU A 317 27.58 -19.70 -2.83
CA GLU A 317 27.41 -21.13 -2.89
C GLU A 317 28.67 -21.86 -2.39
N ALA A 318 29.87 -21.33 -2.66
CA ALA A 318 31.14 -21.96 -2.24
C ALA A 318 31.34 -21.90 -0.73
N ALA A 319 31.00 -20.77 -0.12
CA ALA A 319 31.02 -20.59 1.33
C ALA A 319 29.75 -21.12 2.02
N ALA A 320 28.71 -21.46 1.28
CA ALA A 320 27.39 -21.83 1.78
C ALA A 320 26.84 -20.77 2.75
N THR A 321 26.84 -19.48 2.33
CA THR A 321 26.39 -18.36 3.15
C THR A 321 25.36 -17.49 2.42
N VAL A 322 24.47 -16.90 3.20
CA VAL A 322 23.44 -15.96 2.73
C VAL A 322 23.69 -14.61 3.37
N THR A 323 23.76 -13.56 2.57
CA THR A 323 23.85 -12.17 3.04
C THR A 323 22.49 -11.54 3.04
N LEU A 324 22.09 -11.00 4.19
CA LEU A 324 20.78 -10.41 4.45
C LEU A 324 20.91 -8.97 4.91
N ARG A 325 19.80 -8.24 4.79
CA ARG A 325 19.68 -6.89 5.31
C ARG A 325 18.39 -6.74 6.11
N ASN A 326 18.54 -6.28 7.35
CA ASN A 326 17.42 -5.86 8.18
C ASN A 326 16.93 -4.48 7.70
N PRO A 327 15.65 -4.29 7.35
CA PRO A 327 15.13 -3.01 6.90
C PRO A 327 15.19 -1.90 7.96
N TRP A 328 15.42 -2.23 9.24
CA TRP A 328 15.65 -1.18 10.27
C TRP A 328 16.92 -0.39 10.05
N GLY A 329 17.91 -0.94 9.32
CA GLY A 329 19.26 -0.38 9.22
C GLY A 329 20.02 -0.46 10.54
N GLY A 330 21.32 -0.19 10.54
CA GLY A 330 22.13 -0.01 11.76
C GLY A 330 22.39 -1.26 12.62
N ARG A 331 21.61 -2.32 12.58
CA ARG A 331 21.83 -3.59 13.30
C ARG A 331 21.20 -4.75 12.52
N PRO A 332 21.86 -5.96 12.53
CA PRO A 332 23.12 -6.36 13.21
C PRO A 332 24.33 -5.91 12.44
N GLY A 333 24.75 -5.21 11.80
CA GLY A 333 25.93 -4.71 11.10
C GLY A 333 25.72 -3.30 10.58
N PRO A 334 26.73 -2.72 9.94
CA PRO A 334 26.54 -1.49 9.21
C PRO A 334 25.38 -1.62 8.24
N ASP A 335 24.49 -0.63 8.21
CA ASP A 335 23.27 -0.59 7.38
C ASP A 335 22.31 -1.78 7.52
N GLY A 336 22.44 -2.54 8.63
CA GLY A 336 21.65 -3.73 8.88
C GLY A 336 22.08 -4.97 8.09
N ILE A 337 23.25 -4.96 7.45
CA ILE A 337 23.76 -6.05 6.61
C ILE A 337 24.54 -7.06 7.48
N PHE A 338 24.27 -8.33 7.26
CA PHE A 338 24.95 -9.44 7.92
C PHE A 338 24.90 -10.69 7.07
N THR A 339 25.84 -11.62 7.32
CA THR A 339 25.95 -12.89 6.60
C THR A 339 25.78 -14.06 7.55
N LEU A 340 25.02 -15.07 7.13
CA LEU A 340 24.74 -16.29 7.89
C LEU A 340 25.16 -17.53 7.11
N PRO A 341 25.58 -18.60 7.81
CA PRO A 341 25.63 -19.93 7.21
C PRO A 341 24.21 -20.32 6.69
N LEU A 342 24.16 -20.95 5.53
CA LEU A 342 22.91 -21.44 4.93
C LEU A 342 22.13 -22.37 5.87
N ALA A 343 22.83 -23.16 6.68
CA ALA A 343 22.22 -24.03 7.68
C ALA A 343 21.44 -23.23 8.75
N VAL A 344 21.99 -22.09 9.19
CA VAL A 344 21.34 -21.18 10.16
C VAL A 344 20.15 -20.48 9.52
N PHE A 345 20.26 -20.08 8.26
CA PHE A 345 19.15 -19.54 7.49
C PHE A 345 17.96 -20.50 7.46
N TYR A 346 18.17 -21.79 7.17
CA TYR A 346 17.10 -22.80 7.18
C TYR A 346 16.43 -23.00 8.54
N GLN A 347 17.12 -22.72 9.64
CA GLN A 347 16.57 -22.84 11.00
C GLN A 347 15.67 -21.65 11.34
N GLY A 348 16.10 -20.43 11.02
CA GLY A 348 15.46 -19.19 11.46
C GLY A 348 14.37 -18.65 10.54
N TYR A 349 14.34 -19.06 9.25
CA TYR A 349 13.41 -18.54 8.26
C TYR A 349 12.34 -19.55 7.87
N GLU A 350 11.14 -19.06 7.54
CA GLU A 350 9.98 -19.89 7.20
C GLU A 350 9.63 -19.80 5.72
N GLY A 351 9.56 -18.57 5.19
CA GLY A 351 9.11 -18.30 3.84
C GLY A 351 9.99 -17.32 3.09
N TYR A 352 9.85 -17.32 1.78
CA TYR A 352 10.44 -16.33 0.90
C TYR A 352 9.43 -15.79 -0.11
N SER A 353 9.74 -14.62 -0.67
CA SER A 353 8.99 -13.99 -1.78
C SER A 353 10.01 -13.49 -2.78
N ASP A 354 9.79 -13.75 -4.06
CA ASP A 354 10.71 -13.41 -5.14
C ASP A 354 9.99 -12.83 -6.36
N SER A 355 10.74 -12.07 -7.17
CA SER A 355 10.29 -11.68 -8.52
C SER A 355 10.56 -12.81 -9.51
N ARG A 356 9.66 -12.95 -10.49
CA ARG A 356 9.83 -13.90 -11.60
C ARG A 356 10.59 -13.30 -12.77
#